data_6d6423de0deebc9739eb9801de47d435
#
_entry.id   6d6423de0deebc9739eb9801de47d435
#
_cell.length_a   1.000
_cell.length_b   1.000
_cell.length_c   1.000
_cell.angle_alpha   90.00
_cell.angle_beta   90.00
_cell.angle_gamma   90.00
#
_symmetry.space_group_name_H-M   'P 1'
#
loop_
_entity.id
_entity.type
_entity.pdbx_description
1 polymer ?
#
loop_
_entity_poly.entity_id
_entity_poly.type
_entity_poly.pdbx_seq_one_letter_code
_entity_poly.pdbx_strand_id
1 'polypeptide(L)'
;LPVSEQEGLNEDFGVFLSQNVLYEPQITSKNVPVEIDDFVEAWGKTVENYRKMPGHNEALLQLKASYYYHYRNLASNMETSKKQHFVINSEPISKETYDSLELSYQVLRDKTRTIRTALIAFLSKYDCQVEICTIGEMKKVLNS
;
A
#
# COMPACT_ATOMS: atom_id res chain seq x y z
N LEU A 1 -11.20 -0.14 13.08
CA LEU A 1 -12.62 0.20 12.83
C LEU A 1 -13.53 -0.33 13.94
N PRO A 2 -14.51 0.44 14.40
CA PRO A 2 -15.54 -0.07 15.29
C PRO A 2 -16.31 -1.27 14.69
N VAL A 3 -16.87 -2.14 15.53
CA VAL A 3 -17.55 -3.36 15.07
C VAL A 3 -18.68 -3.07 14.08
N SER A 4 -19.46 -2.01 14.33
CA SER A 4 -20.55 -1.60 13.42
C SER A 4 -20.04 -1.18 12.04
N GLU A 5 -18.89 -0.55 11.96
CA GLU A 5 -18.26 -0.17 10.68
C GLU A 5 -17.69 -1.38 9.97
N GLN A 6 -17.17 -2.37 10.73
CA GLN A 6 -16.68 -3.63 10.16
C GLN A 6 -17.82 -4.44 9.51
N GLU A 7 -18.97 -4.49 10.16
CA GLU A 7 -20.18 -5.15 9.59
C GLU A 7 -20.62 -4.45 8.31
N GLY A 8 -20.72 -3.12 8.33
CA GLY A 8 -21.06 -2.33 7.15
C GLY A 8 -20.06 -2.52 6.02
N LEU A 9 -18.77 -2.59 6.33
CA LEU A 9 -17.70 -2.85 5.35
C LEU A 9 -17.87 -4.23 4.72
N ASN A 10 -18.17 -5.26 5.50
CA ASN A 10 -18.38 -6.63 5.01
C ASN A 10 -19.59 -6.71 4.08
N GLU A 11 -20.70 -6.05 4.43
CA GLU A 11 -21.89 -5.99 3.58
C GLU A 11 -21.60 -5.28 2.25
N ASP A 12 -20.98 -4.11 2.31
CA ASP A 12 -20.63 -3.32 1.12
C ASP A 12 -19.62 -4.08 0.23
N PHE A 13 -18.71 -4.82 0.84
CA PHE A 13 -17.78 -5.68 0.11
C PHE A 13 -18.50 -6.82 -0.60
N GLY A 14 -19.50 -7.43 0.05
CA GLY A 14 -20.34 -8.45 -0.58
C GLY A 14 -21.10 -7.90 -1.79
N VAL A 15 -21.64 -6.69 -1.69
CA VAL A 15 -22.30 -6.00 -2.81
C VAL A 15 -21.29 -5.74 -3.95
N PHE A 16 -20.10 -5.24 -3.63
CA PHE A 16 -19.04 -5.02 -4.61
C PHE A 16 -18.70 -6.31 -5.37
N LEU A 17 -18.52 -7.42 -4.67
CA LEU A 17 -18.21 -8.71 -5.30
C LEU A 17 -19.33 -9.16 -6.22
N SER A 18 -20.59 -9.07 -5.79
CA SER A 18 -21.73 -9.51 -6.59
C SER A 18 -21.92 -8.68 -7.87
N GLN A 19 -21.65 -7.39 -7.81
CA GLN A 19 -21.74 -6.49 -8.96
C GLN A 19 -20.59 -6.66 -9.96
N ASN A 20 -19.43 -7.14 -9.52
CA ASN A 20 -18.23 -7.25 -10.33
C ASN A 20 -17.78 -8.70 -10.59
N VAL A 21 -18.64 -9.69 -10.28
CA VAL A 21 -18.31 -11.11 -10.44
C VAL A 21 -17.92 -11.49 -11.86
N LEU A 22 -18.49 -10.82 -12.88
CA LEU A 22 -18.18 -11.09 -14.29
C LEU A 22 -16.74 -10.69 -14.67
N TYR A 23 -16.12 -9.83 -13.91
CA TYR A 23 -14.72 -9.41 -14.14
C TYR A 23 -13.70 -10.33 -13.46
N GLU A 24 -14.16 -11.23 -12.61
CA GLU A 24 -13.32 -12.21 -11.89
C GLU A 24 -12.09 -11.56 -11.21
N PRO A 25 -12.25 -10.49 -10.41
CA PRO A 25 -11.12 -9.87 -9.76
C PRO A 25 -10.53 -10.79 -8.70
N GLN A 26 -9.22 -10.92 -8.70
CA GLN A 26 -8.50 -11.63 -7.64
C GLN A 26 -8.14 -10.65 -6.52
N ILE A 27 -8.51 -10.98 -5.29
CA ILE A 27 -8.19 -10.15 -4.13
C ILE A 27 -7.14 -10.88 -3.29
N THR A 28 -6.07 -10.18 -2.98
CA THR A 28 -4.98 -10.72 -2.17
C THR A 28 -4.50 -9.70 -1.15
N SER A 29 -3.95 -10.19 -0.06
CA SER A 29 -3.33 -9.35 0.98
C SER A 29 -1.90 -9.81 1.19
N LYS A 30 -0.98 -8.85 1.24
CA LYS A 30 0.44 -9.12 1.45
C LYS A 30 1.04 -8.16 2.44
N ASN A 31 2.02 -8.64 3.20
CA ASN A 31 2.86 -7.77 4.00
C ASN A 31 3.94 -7.19 3.10
N VAL A 32 3.95 -5.87 3.00
CA VAL A 32 4.90 -5.13 2.17
C VAL A 32 5.86 -4.39 3.10
N PRO A 33 7.19 -4.52 2.90
CA PRO A 33 8.16 -3.76 3.68
C PRO A 33 7.90 -2.27 3.55
N VAL A 34 7.89 -1.56 4.67
CA VAL A 34 7.80 -0.10 4.70
C VAL A 34 9.22 0.44 4.83
N GLU A 35 9.66 1.20 3.85
CA GLU A 35 10.94 1.91 3.92
C GLU A 35 10.78 3.12 4.82
N ILE A 36 11.53 3.13 5.93
CA ILE A 36 11.54 4.22 6.89
C ILE A 36 12.88 4.99 6.90
N ASP A 37 13.71 4.78 5.88
CA ASP A 37 15.06 5.38 5.80
C ASP A 37 15.03 6.91 5.86
N ASP A 38 14.11 7.56 5.16
CA ASP A 38 13.93 9.01 5.21
C ASP A 38 13.54 9.50 6.60
N PHE A 39 12.68 8.76 7.27
CA PHE A 39 12.27 9.04 8.65
C PHE A 39 13.44 8.91 9.62
N VAL A 40 14.25 7.87 9.48
CA VAL A 40 15.46 7.65 10.28
C VAL A 40 16.48 8.76 10.05
N GLU A 41 16.70 9.15 8.79
CA GLU A 41 17.58 10.26 8.45
C GLU A 41 17.13 11.59 9.06
N ALA A 42 15.82 11.88 9.01
CA ALA A 42 15.24 13.06 9.63
C ALA A 42 15.45 13.08 11.14
N TRP A 43 15.31 11.95 11.82
CA TRP A 43 15.61 11.80 13.24
C TRP A 43 17.08 12.04 13.54
N GLY A 44 17.98 11.52 12.73
CA GLY A 44 19.42 11.76 12.85
C GLY A 44 19.78 13.24 12.78
N LYS A 45 19.19 13.95 11.84
CA LYS A 45 19.35 15.41 11.72
C LYS A 45 18.79 16.17 12.93
N THR A 46 17.64 15.74 13.43
CA THR A 46 17.02 16.33 14.63
C THR A 46 17.92 16.18 15.86
N VAL A 47 18.48 14.99 16.08
CA VAL A 47 19.41 14.72 17.19
C VAL A 47 20.65 15.59 17.06
N GLU A 48 21.27 15.65 15.88
CA GLU A 48 22.48 16.42 15.64
C GLU A 48 22.24 17.93 15.83
N ASN A 49 21.14 18.46 15.33
CA ASN A 49 20.77 19.87 15.50
C ASN A 49 20.55 20.21 16.97
N TYR A 50 19.89 19.34 17.71
CA TYR A 50 19.67 19.54 19.14
C TYR A 50 20.99 19.52 19.93
N ARG A 51 21.90 18.61 19.59
CA ARG A 51 23.24 18.54 20.20
C ARG A 51 24.02 19.86 20.08
N LYS A 52 23.86 20.53 18.92
CA LYS A 52 24.54 21.79 18.63
C LYS A 52 23.90 23.01 19.29
N MET A 53 22.70 22.88 19.85
CA MET A 53 22.01 23.97 20.48
C MET A 53 22.68 24.34 21.82
N PRO A 54 23.00 25.63 22.07
CA PRO A 54 23.49 26.06 23.35
C PRO A 54 22.45 25.79 24.45
N GLY A 55 22.91 25.27 25.59
CA GLY A 55 22.05 24.97 26.74
C GLY A 55 21.11 23.80 26.55
N HIS A 56 21.42 22.87 25.65
CA HIS A 56 20.63 21.66 25.47
C HIS A 56 20.64 20.80 26.77
N ASN A 57 19.57 20.05 26.96
CA ASN A 57 19.43 19.14 28.10
C ASN A 57 20.00 17.77 27.72
N GLU A 58 21.01 17.28 28.49
CA GLU A 58 21.62 15.98 28.19
C GLU A 58 20.65 14.80 28.29
N ALA A 59 19.73 14.81 29.25
CA ALA A 59 18.75 13.75 29.39
C ALA A 59 17.81 13.70 28.18
N LEU A 60 17.39 14.85 27.66
CA LEU A 60 16.57 14.94 26.48
C LEU A 60 17.34 14.55 25.21
N LEU A 61 18.62 14.92 25.12
CA LEU A 61 19.48 14.49 24.02
C LEU A 61 19.63 12.98 23.99
N GLN A 62 19.86 12.33 25.14
CA GLN A 62 19.95 10.89 25.24
C GLN A 62 18.63 10.20 24.86
N LEU A 63 17.50 10.77 25.25
CA LEU A 63 16.18 10.25 24.87
C LEU A 63 15.97 10.32 23.36
N LYS A 64 16.28 11.46 22.75
CA LYS A 64 16.19 11.63 21.28
C LYS A 64 17.12 10.67 20.55
N ALA A 65 18.34 10.49 21.03
CA ALA A 65 19.31 9.56 20.45
C ALA A 65 18.83 8.11 20.58
N SER A 66 18.20 7.73 21.69
CA SER A 66 17.67 6.38 21.88
C SER A 66 16.55 6.06 20.90
N TYR A 67 15.66 7.02 20.59
CA TYR A 67 14.66 6.86 19.55
C TYR A 67 15.30 6.71 18.16
N TYR A 68 16.31 7.49 17.86
CA TYR A 68 17.05 7.37 16.60
C TYR A 68 17.64 5.98 16.41
N TYR A 69 18.33 5.45 17.42
CA TYR A 69 18.92 4.11 17.37
C TYR A 69 17.87 3.02 17.26
N HIS A 70 16.74 3.17 17.93
CA HIS A 70 15.62 2.24 17.83
C HIS A 70 15.07 2.17 16.41
N TYR A 71 14.75 3.30 15.81
CA TYR A 71 14.24 3.34 14.44
C TYR A 71 15.27 2.89 13.40
N ARG A 72 16.53 3.22 13.60
CA ARG A 72 17.62 2.73 12.78
C ARG A 72 17.72 1.21 12.79
N ASN A 73 17.60 0.58 13.94
CA ASN A 73 17.60 -0.87 14.08
C ASN A 73 16.39 -1.50 13.40
N LEU A 74 15.20 -0.92 13.54
CA LEU A 74 14.00 -1.39 12.84
C LEU A 74 14.19 -1.35 11.32
N ALA A 75 14.77 -0.26 10.80
CA ALA A 75 15.04 -0.11 9.36
C ALA A 75 16.05 -1.14 8.85
N SER A 76 17.14 -1.37 9.59
CA SER A 76 18.21 -2.28 9.17
C SER A 76 17.79 -3.75 9.25
N ASN A 77 16.90 -4.11 10.16
CA ASN A 77 16.40 -5.47 10.33
C ASN A 77 15.18 -5.76 9.44
N MET A 78 14.70 -4.78 8.68
CA MET A 78 13.47 -4.91 7.87
C MET A 78 12.24 -5.39 8.65
N GLU A 79 12.17 -5.04 9.93
CA GLU A 79 11.08 -5.46 10.81
C GLU A 79 9.80 -4.64 10.62
N THR A 80 9.87 -3.55 9.86
CA THR A 80 8.72 -2.70 9.56
C THR A 80 8.00 -3.24 8.33
N SER A 81 6.77 -3.67 8.52
CA SER A 81 5.91 -4.13 7.43
C SER A 81 4.50 -3.57 7.58
N LYS A 82 3.84 -3.40 6.45
CA LYS A 82 2.46 -2.96 6.37
C LYS A 82 1.66 -3.97 5.57
N LYS A 83 0.50 -4.37 6.09
CA LYS A 83 -0.42 -5.21 5.35
C LYS A 83 -1.15 -4.36 4.32
N GLN A 84 -1.01 -4.71 3.05
CA GLN A 84 -1.72 -4.08 1.95
C GLN A 84 -2.61 -5.08 1.25
N HIS A 85 -3.74 -4.58 0.74
CA HIS A 85 -4.70 -5.35 -0.03
C HIS A 85 -4.58 -4.94 -1.50
N PHE A 86 -4.59 -5.95 -2.36
CA PHE A 86 -4.46 -5.75 -3.80
C PHE A 86 -5.63 -6.41 -4.54
N VAL A 87 -6.14 -5.74 -5.54
CA VAL A 87 -7.09 -6.30 -6.49
C VAL A 87 -6.37 -6.49 -7.81
N ILE A 88 -6.30 -7.73 -8.26
CA ILE A 88 -5.60 -8.11 -9.47
C ILE A 88 -6.63 -8.47 -10.54
N ASN A 89 -6.55 -7.80 -11.68
CA ASN A 89 -7.37 -8.08 -12.84
C ASN A 89 -6.51 -8.75 -13.90
N SER A 90 -7.10 -9.67 -14.65
CA SER A 90 -6.43 -10.35 -15.74
C SER A 90 -7.33 -10.48 -16.95
N GLU A 91 -6.73 -10.55 -18.11
CA GLU A 91 -7.42 -10.79 -19.37
C GLU A 91 -6.60 -11.75 -20.21
N PRO A 92 -7.19 -12.86 -20.69
CA PRO A 92 -6.46 -13.82 -21.51
C PRO A 92 -6.14 -13.23 -22.90
N ILE A 93 -5.01 -13.64 -23.43
CA ILE A 93 -4.60 -13.33 -24.80
C ILE A 93 -5.03 -14.51 -25.69
N SER A 94 -5.89 -14.23 -26.69
CA SER A 94 -6.43 -15.30 -27.54
C SER A 94 -5.43 -15.86 -28.54
N LYS A 95 -4.47 -15.04 -29.00
CA LYS A 95 -3.42 -15.40 -29.95
C LYS A 95 -2.13 -14.67 -29.61
N GLU A 96 -1.00 -15.26 -29.94
CA GLU A 96 0.32 -14.64 -29.77
C GLU A 96 0.63 -13.65 -30.90
N THR A 97 -0.27 -12.72 -31.15
CA THR A 97 -0.11 -11.67 -32.15
C THR A 97 -0.16 -10.30 -31.50
N TYR A 98 0.45 -9.31 -32.11
CA TYR A 98 0.42 -7.93 -31.64
C TYR A 98 -1.01 -7.39 -31.51
N ASP A 99 -1.85 -7.65 -32.51
CA ASP A 99 -3.24 -7.20 -32.52
C ASP A 99 -4.06 -7.82 -31.39
N SER A 100 -3.88 -9.11 -31.11
CA SER A 100 -4.54 -9.78 -29.98
C SER A 100 -4.06 -9.23 -28.63
N LEU A 101 -2.77 -8.95 -28.50
CA LEU A 101 -2.19 -8.34 -27.31
C LEU A 101 -2.76 -6.94 -27.08
N GLU A 102 -2.82 -6.13 -28.12
CA GLU A 102 -3.38 -4.78 -28.05
C GLU A 102 -4.86 -4.80 -27.65
N LEU A 103 -5.65 -5.68 -28.26
CA LEU A 103 -7.07 -5.83 -27.93
C LEU A 103 -7.27 -6.25 -26.48
N SER A 104 -6.54 -7.24 -26.02
CA SER A 104 -6.61 -7.72 -24.63
C SER A 104 -6.16 -6.64 -23.63
N TYR A 105 -5.17 -5.84 -23.98
CA TYR A 105 -4.74 -4.70 -23.19
C TYR A 105 -5.85 -3.64 -23.05
N GLN A 106 -6.54 -3.32 -24.12
CA GLN A 106 -7.66 -2.38 -24.11
C GLN A 106 -8.79 -2.88 -23.20
N VAL A 107 -9.16 -4.15 -23.31
CA VAL A 107 -10.16 -4.78 -22.45
C VAL A 107 -9.73 -4.75 -21.00
N LEU A 108 -8.49 -5.10 -20.70
CA LEU A 108 -7.93 -5.08 -19.35
C LEU A 108 -7.93 -3.67 -18.75
N ARG A 109 -7.58 -2.67 -19.54
CA ARG A 109 -7.60 -1.27 -19.13
C ARG A 109 -8.99 -0.80 -18.74
N ASP A 110 -10.00 -1.12 -19.56
CA ASP A 110 -11.39 -0.76 -19.31
C ASP A 110 -11.93 -1.49 -18.07
N LYS A 111 -11.64 -2.77 -17.94
CA LYS A 111 -11.96 -3.58 -16.76
C LYS A 111 -11.36 -3.00 -15.48
N THR A 112 -10.08 -2.64 -15.50
CA THR A 112 -9.38 -2.05 -14.37
C THR A 112 -9.98 -0.70 -13.97
N ARG A 113 -10.32 0.12 -14.95
CA ARG A 113 -10.99 1.41 -14.71
C ARG A 113 -12.35 1.23 -14.05
N THR A 114 -13.15 0.28 -14.52
CA THR A 114 -14.48 -0.01 -13.96
C THR A 114 -14.37 -0.50 -12.53
N ILE A 115 -13.48 -1.43 -12.24
CA ILE A 115 -13.27 -1.97 -10.89
C ILE A 115 -12.71 -0.89 -9.96
N ARG A 116 -11.78 -0.07 -10.43
CA ARG A 116 -11.24 1.05 -9.64
C ARG A 116 -12.36 2.03 -9.24
N THR A 117 -13.22 2.41 -10.17
CA THR A 117 -14.35 3.30 -9.89
C THR A 117 -15.30 2.69 -8.86
N ALA A 118 -15.62 1.40 -8.99
CA ALA A 118 -16.45 0.69 -8.04
C ALA A 118 -15.82 0.60 -6.65
N LEU A 119 -14.51 0.35 -6.57
CA LEU A 119 -13.75 0.33 -5.31
C LEU A 119 -13.72 1.71 -4.63
N ILE A 120 -13.49 2.77 -5.38
CA ILE A 120 -13.49 4.14 -4.85
C ILE A 120 -14.87 4.46 -4.25
N ALA A 121 -15.95 4.16 -4.98
CA ALA A 121 -17.31 4.39 -4.50
C ALA A 121 -17.63 3.62 -3.23
N PHE A 122 -17.20 2.36 -3.17
CA PHE A 122 -17.41 1.48 -2.03
C PHE A 122 -16.57 1.89 -0.81
N LEU A 123 -15.30 2.24 -0.99
CA LEU A 123 -14.35 2.52 0.09
C LEU A 123 -14.33 3.98 0.55
N SER A 124 -15.03 4.89 -0.13
CA SER A 124 -15.00 6.32 0.19
C SER A 124 -15.44 6.66 1.61
N LYS A 125 -16.38 5.89 2.17
CA LYS A 125 -16.88 6.10 3.54
C LYS A 125 -15.99 5.47 4.63
N TYR A 126 -14.93 4.76 4.27
CA TYR A 126 -14.03 4.07 5.20
C TYR A 126 -12.62 4.67 5.26
N ASP A 127 -12.44 5.85 4.69
CA ASP A 127 -11.14 6.54 4.64
C ASP A 127 -10.02 5.69 4.04
N CYS A 128 -10.36 4.92 3.00
CA CYS A 128 -9.42 4.09 2.24
C CYS A 128 -9.08 4.74 0.92
N GLN A 129 -7.82 4.63 0.51
CA GLN A 129 -7.33 5.11 -0.78
C GLN A 129 -7.18 3.94 -1.75
N VAL A 130 -7.55 4.17 -3.00
CA VAL A 130 -7.41 3.20 -4.09
C VAL A 130 -6.48 3.79 -5.15
N GLU A 131 -5.34 3.15 -5.35
CA GLU A 131 -4.32 3.58 -6.30
C GLU A 131 -3.99 2.46 -7.27
N ILE A 132 -3.62 2.83 -8.49
CA ILE A 132 -3.09 1.87 -9.47
C ILE A 132 -1.61 1.67 -9.15
N CYS A 133 -1.19 0.41 -9.02
CA CYS A 133 0.20 0.06 -8.76
C CYS A 133 1.10 0.48 -9.93
N THR A 134 2.29 0.95 -9.60
CA THR A 134 3.39 1.11 -10.55
C THR A 134 3.91 -0.26 -11.00
N ILE A 135 4.66 -0.30 -12.09
CA ILE A 135 5.27 -1.55 -12.57
C ILE A 135 6.17 -2.18 -11.49
N GLY A 136 6.93 -1.38 -10.76
CA GLY A 136 7.77 -1.85 -9.65
C GLY A 136 6.97 -2.47 -8.51
N GLU A 137 5.87 -1.85 -8.12
CA GLU A 137 4.96 -2.38 -7.11
C GLU A 137 4.28 -3.68 -7.57
N MET A 138 3.84 -3.75 -8.82
CA MET A 138 3.27 -4.96 -9.41
C MET A 138 4.25 -6.13 -9.38
N LYS A 139 5.51 -5.90 -9.71
CA LYS A 139 6.56 -6.93 -9.64
C LYS A 139 6.75 -7.45 -8.21
N LYS A 140 6.75 -6.57 -7.23
CA LYS A 140 6.84 -6.97 -5.81
C LYS A 140 5.65 -7.82 -5.38
N VAL A 141 4.45 -7.46 -5.79
CA VAL A 141 3.22 -8.20 -5.46
C VAL A 141 3.21 -9.58 -6.10
N LEU A 142 3.57 -9.69 -7.38
CA LEU A 142 3.53 -10.94 -8.12
C LEU A 142 4.66 -11.91 -7.73
N ASN A 143 5.78 -11.42 -7.26
CA ASN A 143 6.96 -12.22 -6.90
C ASN A 143 7.07 -12.55 -5.40
N SER A 144 6.12 -12.14 -4.62
CA SER A 144 6.13 -12.38 -3.17
C SER A 144 5.35 -13.62 -2.74
#